data_2d6c792e7fc934f816b020fb48b905ca
#
_entry.id   2d6c792e7fc934f816b020fb48b905ca
#
_cell.length_a   1.000
_cell.length_b   1.000
_cell.length_c   1.000
_cell.angle_alpha   90.00
_cell.angle_beta   90.00
_cell.angle_gamma   90.00
#
_symmetry.space_group_name_H-M   'P 1'
#
loop_
_entity.id
_entity.type
_entity.pdbx_description
1 polymer ?
#
loop_
_entity_poly.entity_id
_entity_poly.type
_entity_poly.pdbx_seq_one_letter_code
_entity_poly.pdbx_strand_id
1 'polypeptide(L)'
;MARNVRSVLITGTTSGVGRALLEHYAASGATVVSVNRRRVAALEALYPSVRFECVDVRITEDVDVLIRSLTASGSLPEVLILNAGINRVDNDESFQLATYREVIDTNLYGVLNFVQALTQLPVDHVRRHLIAISSMASYVGNPYGLGYYTSKKTLSACFDVWAKMYSGTDLIFQQVMLGPVRTEIYTMADQFPTWMVWLKDRFSAGLDGTVSAISRFAKTRRKKLFYPCWAFPLFVGMWLGQHLIPGFFQGRKTLGGKARRTAAD
;
A
#
# COMPACT_ATOMS: atom_id res chain seq x y z
N MET A 1 20.25 -4.74 21.28
CA MET A 1 18.92 -4.14 21.55
C MET A 1 18.36 -3.57 20.27
N ALA A 2 17.13 -3.91 19.89
CA ALA A 2 16.49 -3.33 18.71
C ALA A 2 16.20 -1.85 18.94
N ARG A 3 16.75 -0.98 18.09
CA ARG A 3 16.60 0.48 18.20
C ARG A 3 15.11 0.85 18.00
N ASN A 4 14.52 1.60 18.92
CA ASN A 4 13.16 2.09 18.72
C ASN A 4 13.13 3.08 17.54
N VAL A 5 12.06 3.03 16.71
CA VAL A 5 11.80 4.04 15.69
C VAL A 5 11.53 5.36 16.40
N ARG A 6 12.33 6.38 16.13
CA ARG A 6 12.22 7.71 16.77
C ARG A 6 11.30 8.64 16.00
N SER A 7 11.33 8.54 14.69
CA SER A 7 10.53 9.39 13.81
C SER A 7 9.99 8.61 12.61
N VAL A 8 8.74 8.87 12.24
CA VAL A 8 8.06 8.17 11.16
C VAL A 8 7.18 9.13 10.35
N LEU A 9 7.23 8.99 9.02
CA LEU A 9 6.24 9.58 8.12
C LEU A 9 5.31 8.46 7.64
N ILE A 10 3.99 8.71 7.68
CA ILE A 10 2.99 7.74 7.26
C ILE A 10 2.02 8.42 6.29
N THR A 11 1.88 7.86 5.08
CA THR A 11 0.89 8.35 4.12
C THR A 11 -0.44 7.59 4.26
N GLY A 12 -1.57 8.30 4.17
CA GLY A 12 -2.91 7.70 4.20
C GLY A 12 -3.31 7.20 5.60
N THR A 13 -3.31 8.09 6.59
CA THR A 13 -3.59 7.75 7.99
C THR A 13 -5.05 7.98 8.41
N THR A 14 -5.94 8.27 7.49
CA THR A 14 -7.34 8.58 7.82
C THR A 14 -8.17 7.34 8.18
N SER A 15 -7.75 6.15 7.76
CA SER A 15 -8.45 4.88 8.01
C SER A 15 -7.52 3.67 7.96
N GLY A 16 -8.03 2.51 8.32
CA GLY A 16 -7.38 1.20 8.13
C GLY A 16 -6.00 1.08 8.74
N VAL A 17 -5.08 0.45 8.01
CA VAL A 17 -3.70 0.18 8.46
C VAL A 17 -2.94 1.47 8.77
N GLY A 18 -3.09 2.51 7.93
CA GLY A 18 -2.43 3.79 8.13
C GLY A 18 -2.87 4.49 9.42
N ARG A 19 -4.16 4.45 9.75
CA ARG A 19 -4.70 4.99 11.00
C ARG A 19 -4.13 4.22 12.20
N ALA A 20 -4.17 2.90 12.18
CA ALA A 20 -3.65 2.09 13.26
C ALA A 20 -2.12 2.25 13.46
N LEU A 21 -1.36 2.47 12.38
CA LEU A 21 0.07 2.82 12.46
C LEU A 21 0.30 4.18 13.11
N LEU A 22 -0.51 5.21 12.74
CA LEU A 22 -0.43 6.53 13.37
C LEU A 22 -0.66 6.41 14.89
N GLU A 23 -1.72 5.72 15.30
CA GLU A 23 -2.06 5.49 16.70
C GLU A 23 -0.93 4.79 17.47
N HIS A 24 -0.39 3.73 16.89
CA HIS A 24 0.70 2.97 17.48
C HIS A 24 1.96 3.82 17.70
N TYR A 25 2.38 4.58 16.66
CA TYR A 25 3.60 5.37 16.77
C TYR A 25 3.41 6.59 17.66
N ALA A 26 2.25 7.24 17.63
CA ALA A 26 1.91 8.33 18.54
C ALA A 26 1.93 7.86 20.02
N ALA A 27 1.32 6.71 20.30
CA ALA A 27 1.32 6.11 21.64
C ALA A 27 2.72 5.67 22.10
N SER A 28 3.62 5.34 21.18
CA SER A 28 5.02 4.96 21.50
C SER A 28 5.95 6.14 21.77
N GLY A 29 5.45 7.38 21.63
CA GLY A 29 6.24 8.61 21.82
C GLY A 29 7.17 8.93 20.62
N ALA A 30 6.97 8.30 19.48
CA ALA A 30 7.69 8.65 18.26
C ALA A 30 7.21 9.99 17.69
N THR A 31 8.12 10.75 17.04
CA THR A 31 7.73 11.89 16.22
C THR A 31 7.02 11.38 14.98
N VAL A 32 5.76 11.76 14.78
CA VAL A 32 4.93 11.29 13.66
C VAL A 32 4.61 12.43 12.72
N VAL A 33 4.89 12.23 11.42
CA VAL A 33 4.40 13.07 10.32
C VAL A 33 3.32 12.28 9.58
N SER A 34 2.11 12.77 9.63
CA SER A 34 0.92 12.18 9.00
C SER A 34 0.61 12.92 7.70
N VAL A 35 0.64 12.21 6.58
CA VAL A 35 0.43 12.78 5.24
C VAL A 35 -0.88 12.30 4.66
N ASN A 36 -1.80 13.22 4.41
CA ASN A 36 -3.13 12.92 3.87
C ASN A 36 -3.52 13.94 2.80
N ARG A 37 -4.32 13.52 1.83
CA ARG A 37 -4.85 14.41 0.78
C ARG A 37 -5.80 15.49 1.31
N ARG A 38 -6.42 15.27 2.45
CA ARG A 38 -7.39 16.17 3.08
C ARG A 38 -7.10 16.29 4.56
N ARG A 39 -7.32 17.45 5.10
CA ARG A 39 -7.32 17.64 6.56
C ARG A 39 -8.52 16.94 7.19
N VAL A 40 -8.29 16.36 8.35
CA VAL A 40 -9.32 15.71 9.17
C VAL A 40 -9.24 16.30 10.58
N ALA A 41 -9.97 17.38 10.82
CA ALA A 41 -9.89 18.14 12.07
C ALA A 41 -10.08 17.29 13.33
N ALA A 42 -11.00 16.31 13.28
CA ALA A 42 -11.21 15.39 14.40
C ALA A 42 -9.97 14.52 14.69
N LEU A 43 -9.21 14.14 13.64
CA LEU A 43 -7.98 13.37 13.79
C LEU A 43 -6.86 14.25 14.35
N GLU A 44 -6.74 15.47 13.85
CA GLU A 44 -5.77 16.46 14.33
C GLU A 44 -5.99 16.79 15.81
N ALA A 45 -7.25 16.99 16.22
CA ALA A 45 -7.61 17.24 17.61
C ALA A 45 -7.30 16.07 18.54
N LEU A 46 -7.47 14.84 18.05
CA LEU A 46 -7.21 13.62 18.84
C LEU A 46 -5.72 13.34 19.04
N TYR A 47 -4.87 13.80 18.13
CA TYR A 47 -3.41 13.57 18.17
C TYR A 47 -2.63 14.89 18.03
N PRO A 48 -2.67 15.79 19.00
CA PRO A 48 -2.05 17.11 18.91
C PRO A 48 -0.53 17.09 18.82
N SER A 49 0.12 16.00 19.20
CA SER A 49 1.57 15.78 19.06
C SER A 49 2.01 15.31 17.66
N VAL A 50 1.07 14.97 16.79
CA VAL A 50 1.33 14.53 15.43
C VAL A 50 1.37 15.73 14.50
N ARG A 51 2.39 15.82 13.66
CA ARG A 51 2.46 16.79 12.57
C ARG A 51 1.60 16.32 11.40
N PHE A 52 0.53 17.03 11.08
CA PHE A 52 -0.35 16.70 9.97
C PHE A 52 -0.02 17.57 8.76
N GLU A 53 0.23 16.91 7.63
CA GLU A 53 0.50 17.53 6.33
C GLU A 53 -0.61 17.20 5.33
N CYS A 54 -1.12 18.25 4.68
CA CYS A 54 -2.14 18.12 3.63
C CYS A 54 -1.46 18.09 2.27
N VAL A 55 -1.19 16.88 1.77
CA VAL A 55 -0.43 16.63 0.54
C VAL A 55 -1.13 15.58 -0.29
N ASP A 56 -1.36 15.85 -1.57
CA ASP A 56 -1.78 14.82 -2.52
C ASP A 56 -0.56 14.08 -3.05
N VAL A 57 -0.39 12.83 -2.63
CA VAL A 57 0.77 12.01 -3.03
C VAL A 57 0.89 11.81 -4.54
N ARG A 58 -0.18 12.05 -5.31
CA ARG A 58 -0.20 11.95 -6.78
C ARG A 58 0.48 13.12 -7.47
N ILE A 59 0.63 14.24 -6.76
CA ILE A 59 1.22 15.47 -7.26
C ILE A 59 2.69 15.51 -6.87
N THR A 60 3.59 15.43 -7.85
CA THR A 60 5.03 15.35 -7.62
C THR A 60 5.53 16.58 -6.88
N GLU A 61 5.07 17.76 -7.26
CA GLU A 61 5.45 19.05 -6.67
C GLU A 61 5.07 19.13 -5.18
N ASP A 62 3.88 18.64 -4.80
CA ASP A 62 3.43 18.62 -3.41
C ASP A 62 4.36 17.76 -2.54
N VAL A 63 4.74 16.57 -3.04
CA VAL A 63 5.64 15.66 -2.35
C VAL A 63 7.06 16.25 -2.27
N ASP A 64 7.55 16.85 -3.34
CA ASP A 64 8.86 17.51 -3.38
C ASP A 64 8.94 18.65 -2.36
N VAL A 65 7.92 19.52 -2.30
CA VAL A 65 7.83 20.62 -1.33
C VAL A 65 7.85 20.08 0.10
N LEU A 66 7.07 19.03 0.38
CA LEU A 66 7.04 18.39 1.69
C LEU A 66 8.43 17.88 2.09
N ILE A 67 9.06 17.07 1.23
CA ILE A 67 10.36 16.45 1.54
C ILE A 67 11.45 17.50 1.72
N ARG A 68 11.50 18.53 0.88
CA ARG A 68 12.44 19.66 1.04
C ARG A 68 12.21 20.41 2.35
N SER A 69 10.96 20.70 2.71
CA SER A 69 10.62 21.37 3.96
C SER A 69 11.05 20.57 5.19
N LEU A 70 10.79 19.25 5.18
CA LEU A 70 11.22 18.36 6.26
C LEU A 70 12.75 18.26 6.34
N THR A 71 13.43 18.26 5.20
CA THR A 71 14.90 18.23 5.12
C THR A 71 15.49 19.53 5.66
N ALA A 72 15.00 20.68 5.20
CA ALA A 72 15.49 22.00 5.60
C ALA A 72 15.32 22.25 7.11
N SER A 73 14.26 21.73 7.71
CA SER A 73 14.01 21.82 9.16
C SER A 73 14.72 20.73 9.97
N GLY A 74 15.51 19.84 9.36
CA GLY A 74 16.14 18.71 10.04
C GLY A 74 15.14 17.69 10.63
N SER A 75 13.89 17.71 10.18
CA SER A 75 12.80 16.87 10.70
C SER A 75 12.38 15.75 9.75
N LEU A 76 13.15 15.45 8.71
CA LEU A 76 12.88 14.34 7.79
C LEU A 76 13.01 13.00 8.54
N PRO A 77 11.95 12.20 8.66
CA PRO A 77 11.95 11.00 9.48
C PRO A 77 12.89 9.88 9.00
N GLU A 78 13.33 9.04 9.98
CA GLU A 78 14.15 7.85 9.70
C GLU A 78 13.35 6.74 8.99
N VAL A 79 12.02 6.69 9.18
CA VAL A 79 11.14 5.68 8.58
C VAL A 79 10.02 6.37 7.80
N LEU A 80 9.87 6.01 6.54
CA LEU A 80 8.77 6.47 5.70
C LEU A 80 7.90 5.26 5.33
N ILE A 81 6.67 5.23 5.83
CA ILE A 81 5.69 4.18 5.54
C ILE A 81 4.73 4.70 4.46
N LEU A 82 4.97 4.26 3.24
CA LEU A 82 4.21 4.66 2.06
C LEU A 82 2.99 3.75 1.93
N ASN A 83 1.94 4.10 2.70
CA ASN A 83 0.74 3.30 2.88
C ASN A 83 -0.46 3.80 2.05
N ALA A 84 -0.49 5.08 1.66
CA ALA A 84 -1.60 5.63 0.88
C ALA A 84 -1.93 4.73 -0.32
N GLY A 85 -3.19 4.37 -0.43
CA GLY A 85 -3.65 3.51 -1.49
C GLY A 85 -5.16 3.35 -1.49
N ILE A 86 -5.70 3.10 -2.66
CA ILE A 86 -7.12 2.85 -2.88
C ILE A 86 -7.30 1.54 -3.63
N ASN A 87 -8.46 0.92 -3.43
CA ASN A 87 -8.95 -0.15 -4.27
C ASN A 87 -10.26 0.32 -4.91
N ARG A 88 -10.38 0.18 -6.21
CA ARG A 88 -11.60 0.38 -6.95
C ARG A 88 -11.92 -0.92 -7.66
N VAL A 89 -13.14 -1.36 -7.53
CA VAL A 89 -13.61 -2.52 -8.28
C VAL A 89 -14.22 -2.03 -9.57
N ASP A 90 -13.79 -2.63 -10.66
CA ASP A 90 -14.41 -2.40 -11.97
C ASP A 90 -15.74 -3.14 -11.99
N ASN A 91 -16.86 -2.41 -11.70
CA ASN A 91 -18.21 -2.97 -11.67
C ASN A 91 -18.88 -3.01 -13.02
N ASP A 92 -18.33 -2.26 -13.95
CA ASP A 92 -18.93 -2.06 -15.24
C ASP A 92 -18.58 -3.22 -16.18
N GLU A 93 -19.47 -3.45 -17.14
CA GLU A 93 -19.27 -4.41 -18.21
C GLU A 93 -18.12 -4.02 -19.15
N SER A 94 -17.54 -2.83 -18.95
CA SER A 94 -16.42 -2.30 -19.75
C SER A 94 -15.27 -1.82 -18.87
N PHE A 95 -14.06 -1.87 -19.40
CA PHE A 95 -12.87 -1.32 -18.78
C PHE A 95 -12.94 0.20 -18.63
N GLN A 96 -12.83 0.71 -17.41
CA GLN A 96 -12.88 2.13 -17.09
C GLN A 96 -11.47 2.71 -16.89
N LEU A 97 -10.92 3.31 -17.94
CA LEU A 97 -9.58 3.88 -17.92
C LEU A 97 -9.38 4.94 -16.81
N ALA A 98 -10.41 5.75 -16.53
CA ALA A 98 -10.34 6.78 -15.49
C ALA A 98 -10.18 6.16 -14.10
N THR A 99 -10.96 5.13 -13.77
CA THR A 99 -10.86 4.36 -12.53
C THR A 99 -9.49 3.68 -12.40
N TYR A 100 -9.02 3.08 -13.47
CA TYR A 100 -7.69 2.46 -13.52
C TYR A 100 -6.59 3.49 -13.25
N ARG A 101 -6.63 4.66 -13.90
CA ARG A 101 -5.67 5.76 -13.68
C ARG A 101 -5.68 6.24 -12.25
N GLU A 102 -6.85 6.50 -11.64
CA GLU A 102 -6.95 6.94 -10.24
C GLU A 102 -6.20 5.98 -9.30
N VAL A 103 -6.35 4.68 -9.51
CA VAL A 103 -5.68 3.65 -8.69
C VAL A 103 -4.18 3.62 -8.94
N ILE A 104 -3.74 3.68 -10.20
CA ILE A 104 -2.32 3.72 -10.56
C ILE A 104 -1.65 4.98 -10.01
N ASP A 105 -2.27 6.14 -10.19
CA ASP A 105 -1.73 7.41 -9.71
C ASP A 105 -1.55 7.42 -8.19
N THR A 106 -2.53 6.87 -7.45
CA THR A 106 -2.45 6.84 -5.99
C THR A 106 -1.48 5.77 -5.48
N ASN A 107 -1.63 4.52 -5.96
CA ASN A 107 -0.94 3.37 -5.37
C ASN A 107 0.49 3.18 -5.87
N LEU A 108 0.78 3.65 -7.07
CA LEU A 108 2.09 3.54 -7.70
C LEU A 108 2.79 4.89 -7.78
N TYR A 109 2.27 5.84 -8.56
CA TYR A 109 2.94 7.14 -8.71
C TYR A 109 3.06 7.90 -7.40
N GLY A 110 2.06 7.80 -6.50
CA GLY A 110 2.16 8.36 -5.16
C GLY A 110 3.37 7.87 -4.37
N VAL A 111 3.77 6.60 -4.55
CA VAL A 111 5.00 6.05 -3.94
C VAL A 111 6.24 6.48 -4.72
N LEU A 112 6.18 6.47 -6.06
CA LEU A 112 7.30 6.87 -6.92
C LEU A 112 7.73 8.32 -6.66
N ASN A 113 6.79 9.22 -6.41
CA ASN A 113 7.07 10.62 -6.09
C ASN A 113 7.93 10.75 -4.83
N PHE A 114 7.62 9.98 -3.77
CA PHE A 114 8.48 9.95 -2.56
C PHE A 114 9.86 9.38 -2.85
N VAL A 115 9.96 8.32 -3.65
CA VAL A 115 11.25 7.74 -4.04
C VAL A 115 12.07 8.76 -4.81
N GLN A 116 11.47 9.44 -5.80
CA GLN A 116 12.14 10.49 -6.57
C GLN A 116 12.65 11.60 -5.65
N ALA A 117 11.79 12.18 -4.82
CA ALA A 117 12.15 13.27 -3.93
C ALA A 117 13.32 12.90 -3.00
N LEU A 118 13.29 11.68 -2.43
CA LEU A 118 14.32 11.22 -1.49
C LEU A 118 15.65 10.87 -2.17
N THR A 119 15.60 10.31 -3.38
CA THR A 119 16.84 9.96 -4.13
C THR A 119 17.55 11.16 -4.73
N GLN A 120 16.88 12.29 -4.83
CA GLN A 120 17.47 13.58 -5.28
C GLN A 120 18.06 14.41 -4.13
N LEU A 121 17.86 14.01 -2.87
CA LEU A 121 18.46 14.72 -1.74
C LEU A 121 19.97 14.54 -1.70
N PRO A 122 20.72 15.55 -1.22
CA PRO A 122 22.12 15.37 -0.86
C PRO A 122 22.29 14.23 0.17
N VAL A 123 23.40 13.54 0.09
CA VAL A 123 23.75 12.48 1.06
C VAL A 123 24.01 13.13 2.43
N ASP A 124 23.19 12.77 3.42
CA ASP A 124 23.30 13.26 4.80
C ASP A 124 23.74 12.17 5.79
N HIS A 125 24.07 10.97 5.30
CA HIS A 125 24.48 9.81 6.08
C HIS A 125 23.44 9.36 7.14
N VAL A 126 22.20 9.84 7.04
CA VAL A 126 21.10 9.37 7.87
C VAL A 126 20.44 8.16 7.21
N ARG A 127 20.45 7.05 7.92
CA ARG A 127 19.79 5.84 7.42
C ARG A 127 18.28 6.01 7.43
N ARG A 128 17.67 5.83 6.24
CA ARG A 128 16.22 5.91 6.06
C ARG A 128 15.65 4.63 5.50
N HIS A 129 14.54 4.22 6.09
CA HIS A 129 13.77 3.06 5.69
C HIS A 129 12.54 3.52 4.89
N LEU A 130 12.50 3.19 3.60
CA LEU A 130 11.35 3.40 2.73
C LEU A 130 10.55 2.10 2.69
N ILE A 131 9.39 2.10 3.34
CA ILE A 131 8.56 0.91 3.49
C ILE A 131 7.28 1.09 2.66
N ALA A 132 7.19 0.39 1.53
CA ALA A 132 5.95 0.36 0.76
C ALA A 132 4.98 -0.68 1.33
N ILE A 133 3.73 -0.26 1.54
CA ILE A 133 2.65 -1.19 1.84
C ILE A 133 2.11 -1.75 0.52
N SER A 134 2.58 -2.95 0.21
CA SER A 134 2.17 -3.73 -0.96
C SER A 134 1.11 -4.76 -0.55
N SER A 135 0.85 -5.74 -1.39
CA SER A 135 -0.16 -6.76 -1.15
C SER A 135 0.28 -8.10 -1.71
N MET A 136 -0.09 -9.19 -1.04
CA MET A 136 0.01 -10.54 -1.61
C MET A 136 -0.84 -10.69 -2.87
N ALA A 137 -1.87 -9.85 -3.05
CA ALA A 137 -2.63 -9.77 -4.30
C ALA A 137 -1.76 -9.46 -5.53
N SER A 138 -0.55 -8.91 -5.35
CA SER A 138 0.41 -8.71 -6.45
C SER A 138 0.87 -10.01 -7.12
N TYR A 139 0.68 -11.16 -6.47
CA TYR A 139 1.03 -12.47 -7.03
C TYR A 139 -0.11 -13.12 -7.80
N VAL A 140 -1.35 -12.72 -7.52
CA VAL A 140 -2.55 -13.39 -8.07
C VAL A 140 -3.39 -12.37 -8.83
N GLY A 141 -3.54 -12.58 -10.13
CA GLY A 141 -4.41 -11.75 -10.97
C GLY A 141 -5.84 -11.75 -10.42
N ASN A 142 -6.39 -10.57 -10.15
CA ASN A 142 -7.75 -10.42 -9.67
C ASN A 142 -8.60 -9.73 -10.75
N PRO A 143 -9.60 -10.41 -11.32
CA PRO A 143 -10.47 -9.83 -12.34
C PRO A 143 -11.36 -8.70 -11.82
N TYR A 144 -11.49 -8.56 -10.49
CA TYR A 144 -12.35 -7.55 -9.85
C TYR A 144 -11.60 -6.28 -9.43
N GLY A 145 -10.33 -6.13 -9.79
CA GLY A 145 -9.54 -4.97 -9.39
C GLY A 145 -8.24 -4.89 -10.15
N LEU A 146 -8.33 -4.74 -11.47
CA LEU A 146 -7.17 -4.70 -12.38
C LEU A 146 -6.19 -3.61 -11.97
N GLY A 147 -6.67 -2.38 -11.71
CA GLY A 147 -5.83 -1.26 -11.30
C GLY A 147 -5.07 -1.54 -10.00
N TYR A 148 -5.77 -2.10 -9.00
CA TYR A 148 -5.14 -2.45 -7.73
C TYR A 148 -4.06 -3.53 -7.91
N TYR A 149 -4.41 -4.62 -8.59
CA TYR A 149 -3.46 -5.71 -8.86
C TYR A 149 -2.21 -5.21 -9.58
N THR A 150 -2.39 -4.50 -10.70
CA THR A 150 -1.27 -4.01 -11.52
C THR A 150 -0.43 -2.99 -10.77
N SER A 151 -1.05 -2.07 -10.01
CA SER A 151 -0.32 -1.10 -9.18
C SER A 151 0.57 -1.78 -8.15
N LYS A 152 0.03 -2.77 -7.40
CA LYS A 152 0.79 -3.47 -6.36
C LYS A 152 1.85 -4.42 -6.96
N LYS A 153 1.60 -5.02 -8.12
CA LYS A 153 2.59 -5.84 -8.83
C LYS A 153 3.78 -5.01 -9.32
N THR A 154 3.50 -3.88 -9.99
CA THR A 154 4.54 -2.97 -10.47
C THR A 154 5.32 -2.37 -9.31
N LEU A 155 4.65 -1.92 -8.26
CA LEU A 155 5.30 -1.41 -7.05
C LEU A 155 6.24 -2.44 -6.43
N SER A 156 5.80 -3.71 -6.33
CA SER A 156 6.63 -4.78 -5.79
C SER A 156 7.88 -5.03 -6.65
N ALA A 157 7.74 -5.01 -7.97
CA ALA A 157 8.87 -5.16 -8.90
C ALA A 157 9.88 -3.99 -8.77
N CYS A 158 9.40 -2.75 -8.69
CA CYS A 158 10.25 -1.58 -8.48
C CYS A 158 11.06 -1.69 -7.18
N PHE A 159 10.41 -2.04 -6.07
CA PHE A 159 11.08 -2.17 -4.77
C PHE A 159 12.10 -3.32 -4.75
N ASP A 160 11.86 -4.40 -5.48
CA ASP A 160 12.84 -5.49 -5.63
C ASP A 160 14.12 -5.02 -6.35
N VAL A 161 13.96 -4.16 -7.35
CA VAL A 161 15.08 -3.58 -8.10
C VAL A 161 15.82 -2.55 -7.23
N TRP A 162 15.10 -1.59 -6.63
CA TRP A 162 15.71 -0.56 -5.79
C TRP A 162 16.42 -1.13 -4.56
N ALA A 163 15.86 -2.16 -3.94
CA ALA A 163 16.54 -2.84 -2.83
C ALA A 163 17.87 -3.48 -3.22
N LYS A 164 18.12 -3.70 -4.52
CA LYS A 164 19.42 -4.11 -5.06
C LYS A 164 20.29 -2.91 -5.44
N MET A 165 19.72 -1.94 -6.17
CA MET A 165 20.43 -0.75 -6.65
C MET A 165 21.01 0.09 -5.52
N TYR A 166 20.23 0.26 -4.43
CA TYR A 166 20.63 1.04 -3.25
C TYR A 166 21.25 0.17 -2.14
N SER A 167 21.64 -1.07 -2.47
CA SER A 167 22.33 -1.94 -1.52
C SER A 167 23.68 -1.33 -1.11
N GLY A 168 23.89 -1.15 0.21
CA GLY A 168 25.10 -0.51 0.73
C GLY A 168 24.98 0.98 0.97
N THR A 169 23.89 1.63 0.54
CA THR A 169 23.61 3.04 0.85
C THR A 169 22.80 3.17 2.15
N ASP A 170 22.55 4.44 2.53
CA ASP A 170 21.70 4.75 3.68
C ASP A 170 20.19 4.72 3.38
N LEU A 171 19.79 4.52 2.12
CA LEU A 171 18.40 4.30 1.72
C LEU A 171 18.07 2.81 1.67
N ILE A 172 17.20 2.36 2.57
CA ILE A 172 16.78 0.95 2.69
C ILE A 172 15.36 0.79 2.14
N PHE A 173 15.26 0.16 0.97
CA PHE A 173 13.99 -0.14 0.33
C PHE A 173 13.41 -1.45 0.86
N GLN A 174 12.21 -1.36 1.43
CA GLN A 174 11.50 -2.47 2.07
C GLN A 174 10.05 -2.53 1.61
N GLN A 175 9.46 -3.70 1.58
CA GLN A 175 8.05 -3.85 1.25
C GLN A 175 7.34 -4.81 2.20
N VAL A 176 6.14 -4.45 2.58
CA VAL A 176 5.22 -5.27 3.36
C VAL A 176 4.17 -5.84 2.41
N MET A 177 4.21 -7.15 2.23
CA MET A 177 3.25 -7.90 1.43
C MET A 177 2.08 -8.29 2.31
N LEU A 178 1.05 -7.44 2.37
CA LEU A 178 -0.14 -7.71 3.18
C LEU A 178 -1.05 -8.73 2.49
N GLY A 179 -1.44 -9.73 3.24
CA GLY A 179 -2.61 -10.56 2.94
C GLY A 179 -3.91 -9.85 3.37
N PRO A 180 -5.00 -10.58 3.54
CA PRO A 180 -6.25 -10.01 4.03
C PRO A 180 -6.07 -9.42 5.44
N VAL A 181 -6.44 -8.15 5.61
CA VAL A 181 -6.47 -7.44 6.89
C VAL A 181 -7.89 -6.89 7.09
N ARG A 182 -8.41 -6.95 8.30
CA ARG A 182 -9.74 -6.40 8.63
C ARG A 182 -9.70 -4.88 8.58
N THR A 183 -10.08 -4.32 7.43
CA THR A 183 -10.14 -2.88 7.17
C THR A 183 -11.33 -2.56 6.29
N GLU A 184 -11.75 -1.31 6.28
CA GLU A 184 -12.84 -0.80 5.45
C GLU A 184 -12.53 -0.76 3.93
N ILE A 185 -11.29 -1.02 3.53
CA ILE A 185 -10.87 -1.01 2.11
C ILE A 185 -11.62 -2.05 1.27
N TYR A 186 -12.29 -3.00 1.93
CA TYR A 186 -13.03 -4.10 1.32
C TYR A 186 -14.55 -3.97 1.47
N THR A 187 -15.10 -2.77 1.51
CA THR A 187 -16.55 -2.51 1.64
C THR A 187 -17.40 -3.06 0.48
N MET A 188 -16.79 -3.71 -0.51
CA MET A 188 -17.47 -4.27 -1.69
C MET A 188 -17.55 -5.81 -1.66
N ALA A 189 -17.90 -6.37 -0.50
CA ALA A 189 -18.03 -7.83 -0.31
C ALA A 189 -19.04 -8.47 -1.30
N ASP A 190 -20.08 -7.73 -1.69
CA ASP A 190 -21.15 -8.21 -2.57
C ASP A 190 -20.70 -8.55 -4.00
N GLN A 191 -19.48 -8.19 -4.37
CA GLN A 191 -18.94 -8.39 -5.71
C GLN A 191 -18.01 -9.60 -5.84
N PHE A 192 -17.67 -10.22 -4.68
CA PHE A 192 -16.83 -11.40 -4.66
C PHE A 192 -17.69 -12.66 -4.47
N PRO A 193 -17.27 -13.81 -5.02
CA PRO A 193 -17.90 -15.09 -4.73
C PRO A 193 -17.98 -15.33 -3.21
N THR A 194 -19.06 -15.85 -2.73
CA THR A 194 -19.35 -16.05 -1.30
C THR A 194 -18.23 -16.80 -0.56
N TRP A 195 -17.62 -17.80 -1.21
CA TRP A 195 -16.49 -18.55 -0.65
C TRP A 195 -15.22 -17.68 -0.47
N MET A 196 -14.98 -16.70 -1.35
CA MET A 196 -13.86 -15.75 -1.21
C MET A 196 -14.10 -14.78 -0.05
N VAL A 197 -15.34 -14.32 0.11
CA VAL A 197 -15.73 -13.48 1.26
C VAL A 197 -15.53 -14.26 2.54
N TRP A 198 -16.02 -15.49 2.62
CA TRP A 198 -15.85 -16.36 3.78
C TRP A 198 -14.39 -16.64 4.12
N LEU A 199 -13.55 -16.96 3.12
CA LEU A 199 -12.10 -17.14 3.30
C LEU A 199 -11.45 -15.88 3.83
N LYS A 200 -11.78 -14.73 3.25
CA LYS A 200 -11.27 -13.43 3.70
C LYS A 200 -11.65 -13.19 5.16
N ASP A 201 -12.92 -13.33 5.53
CA ASP A 201 -13.40 -13.06 6.89
C ASP A 201 -12.80 -14.02 7.91
N ARG A 202 -12.66 -15.29 7.55
CA ARG A 202 -12.09 -16.34 8.42
C ARG A 202 -10.59 -16.16 8.64
N PHE A 203 -9.88 -15.65 7.62
CA PHE A 203 -8.42 -15.59 7.57
C PHE A 203 -7.86 -14.17 7.52
N SER A 204 -8.64 -13.13 7.80
CA SER A 204 -8.10 -11.77 7.89
C SER A 204 -7.36 -11.55 9.19
N ALA A 205 -6.17 -10.95 9.08
CA ALA A 205 -5.41 -10.51 10.25
C ALA A 205 -6.08 -9.32 10.94
N GLY A 206 -5.94 -9.24 12.26
CA GLY A 206 -6.32 -8.07 13.02
C GLY A 206 -5.35 -6.90 12.81
N LEU A 207 -5.82 -5.67 13.03
CA LEU A 207 -5.01 -4.46 12.87
C LEU A 207 -3.83 -4.43 13.84
N ASP A 208 -4.02 -4.78 15.11
CA ASP A 208 -2.95 -4.74 16.13
C ASP A 208 -1.78 -5.66 15.78
N GLY A 209 -2.07 -6.89 15.35
CA GLY A 209 -1.06 -7.82 14.87
C GLY A 209 -0.33 -7.31 13.64
N THR A 210 -1.06 -6.68 12.71
CA THR A 210 -0.52 -6.09 11.48
C THR A 210 0.44 -4.95 11.81
N VAL A 211 0.01 -4.01 12.63
CA VAL A 211 0.81 -2.87 13.07
C VAL A 211 2.07 -3.31 13.82
N SER A 212 1.93 -4.26 14.76
CA SER A 212 3.05 -4.83 15.50
C SER A 212 4.08 -5.50 14.59
N ALA A 213 3.62 -6.21 13.55
CA ALA A 213 4.50 -6.84 12.57
C ALA A 213 5.24 -5.79 11.72
N ILE A 214 4.55 -4.76 11.23
CA ILE A 214 5.14 -3.66 10.45
C ILE A 214 6.15 -2.88 11.30
N SER A 215 5.80 -2.52 12.54
CA SER A 215 6.67 -1.78 13.45
C SER A 215 7.96 -2.57 13.79
N ARG A 216 7.86 -3.89 14.00
CA ARG A 216 9.05 -4.75 14.16
C ARG A 216 9.87 -4.82 12.89
N PHE A 217 9.22 -4.94 11.74
CA PHE A 217 9.89 -5.02 10.44
C PHE A 217 10.66 -3.73 10.11
N ALA A 218 10.11 -2.56 10.43
CA ALA A 218 10.76 -1.26 10.24
C ALA A 218 12.11 -1.12 10.97
N LYS A 219 12.37 -1.96 11.97
CA LYS A 219 13.65 -2.00 12.72
C LYS A 219 14.69 -2.95 12.11
N THR A 220 14.33 -3.64 11.01
CA THR A 220 15.18 -4.64 10.37
C THR A 220 15.71 -4.14 9.02
N ARG A 221 16.70 -4.84 8.47
CA ARG A 221 17.17 -4.65 7.08
C ARG A 221 16.57 -5.65 6.09
N ARG A 222 15.56 -6.42 6.51
CA ARG A 222 14.89 -7.37 5.62
C ARG A 222 14.19 -6.61 4.51
N LYS A 223 14.27 -7.11 3.28
CA LYS A 223 13.69 -6.46 2.09
C LYS A 223 12.17 -6.67 2.01
N LYS A 224 11.67 -7.82 2.50
CA LYS A 224 10.24 -8.19 2.43
C LYS A 224 9.72 -8.73 3.76
N LEU A 225 8.48 -8.37 4.06
CA LEU A 225 7.66 -8.98 5.11
C LEU A 225 6.38 -9.51 4.46
N PHE A 226 6.08 -10.80 4.62
CA PHE A 226 4.77 -11.38 4.29
C PHE A 226 3.94 -11.48 5.57
N TYR A 227 2.80 -10.79 5.59
CA TYR A 227 1.97 -10.78 6.77
C TYR A 227 0.46 -10.80 6.41
N PRO A 228 -0.33 -11.67 7.05
CA PRO A 228 0.12 -12.74 7.95
C PRO A 228 0.86 -13.85 7.19
N CYS A 229 1.87 -14.46 7.81
CA CYS A 229 2.75 -15.42 7.12
C CYS A 229 2.00 -16.68 6.63
N TRP A 230 0.95 -17.09 7.33
CA TRP A 230 0.11 -18.25 6.92
C TRP A 230 -0.66 -17.98 5.62
N ALA A 231 -0.90 -16.73 5.23
CA ALA A 231 -1.57 -16.41 3.97
C ALA A 231 -0.67 -16.67 2.76
N PHE A 232 0.65 -16.63 2.92
CA PHE A 232 1.58 -16.80 1.82
C PHE A 232 1.43 -18.12 1.04
N PRO A 233 1.34 -19.31 1.71
CA PRO A 233 1.09 -20.57 1.00
C PRO A 233 -0.23 -20.57 0.21
N LEU A 234 -1.28 -19.93 0.75
CA LEU A 234 -2.56 -19.78 0.05
C LEU A 234 -2.40 -19.01 -1.26
N PHE A 235 -1.69 -17.87 -1.23
CA PHE A 235 -1.43 -17.07 -2.43
C PHE A 235 -0.53 -17.81 -3.43
N VAL A 236 0.43 -18.61 -2.98
CA VAL A 236 1.24 -19.49 -3.84
C VAL A 236 0.35 -20.54 -4.51
N GLY A 237 -0.55 -21.18 -3.76
CA GLY A 237 -1.51 -22.13 -4.31
C GLY A 237 -2.44 -21.49 -5.36
N MET A 238 -2.95 -20.29 -5.09
CA MET A 238 -3.76 -19.54 -6.04
C MET A 238 -2.97 -19.14 -7.29
N TRP A 239 -1.71 -18.74 -7.13
CA TRP A 239 -0.81 -18.44 -8.24
C TRP A 239 -0.56 -19.68 -9.11
N LEU A 240 -0.29 -20.83 -8.53
CA LEU A 240 -0.17 -22.08 -9.25
C LEU A 240 -1.47 -22.44 -9.97
N GLY A 241 -2.60 -22.33 -9.29
CA GLY A 241 -3.91 -22.63 -9.85
C GLY A 241 -4.21 -21.78 -11.10
N GLN A 242 -3.94 -20.48 -11.07
CA GLN A 242 -4.18 -19.62 -12.25
C GLN A 242 -3.30 -19.92 -13.45
N HIS A 243 -2.12 -20.54 -13.25
CA HIS A 243 -1.20 -20.88 -14.32
C HIS A 243 -1.35 -22.32 -14.84
N LEU A 244 -1.83 -23.22 -13.98
CA LEU A 244 -1.89 -24.65 -14.28
C LEU A 244 -3.32 -25.15 -14.58
N ILE A 245 -4.36 -24.44 -14.11
CA ILE A 245 -5.75 -24.88 -14.26
C ILE A 245 -6.47 -23.93 -15.21
N PRO A 246 -6.80 -24.37 -16.43
CA PRO A 246 -7.61 -23.56 -17.34
C PRO A 246 -8.95 -23.17 -16.69
N GLY A 247 -9.28 -21.88 -16.69
CA GLY A 247 -10.52 -21.39 -16.12
C GLY A 247 -10.56 -21.20 -14.60
N PHE A 248 -9.42 -21.27 -13.90
CA PHE A 248 -9.35 -21.09 -12.44
C PHE A 248 -10.05 -19.83 -11.91
N PHE A 249 -10.09 -18.75 -12.70
CA PHE A 249 -10.81 -17.52 -12.40
C PHE A 249 -12.00 -17.25 -13.35
N GLN A 250 -12.56 -18.27 -13.99
CA GLN A 250 -13.77 -18.10 -14.83
C GLN A 250 -15.02 -17.83 -13.96
N GLY A 251 -15.05 -16.71 -13.26
CA GLY A 251 -16.18 -16.29 -12.42
C GLY A 251 -17.11 -15.26 -13.04
N ARG A 252 -16.74 -14.58 -14.12
CA ARG A 252 -17.63 -13.75 -14.92
C ARG A 252 -17.79 -14.39 -16.30
N LYS A 253 -18.91 -15.08 -16.49
CA LYS A 253 -19.35 -15.44 -17.84
C LYS A 253 -19.48 -14.16 -18.65
N THR A 254 -18.56 -14.03 -19.61
CA THR A 254 -18.74 -13.34 -20.90
C THR A 254 -19.46 -12.00 -20.88
N LEU A 255 -18.69 -10.96 -20.72
CA LEU A 255 -18.94 -9.61 -21.23
C LEU A 255 -19.03 -9.59 -22.78
N GLY A 256 -19.68 -10.52 -23.42
CA GLY A 256 -19.68 -10.61 -24.87
C GLY A 256 -20.88 -11.35 -25.50
N GLY A 257 -21.70 -11.95 -24.67
CA GLY A 257 -22.78 -12.81 -25.18
C GLY A 257 -24.08 -12.12 -25.57
N LYS A 258 -24.32 -10.88 -25.13
CA LYS A 258 -25.60 -10.18 -25.45
C LYS A 258 -25.48 -8.98 -26.40
N ALA A 259 -24.31 -8.37 -26.51
CA ALA A 259 -24.15 -7.16 -27.33
C ALA A 259 -23.90 -7.40 -28.82
N ARG A 260 -23.76 -8.65 -29.27
CA ARG A 260 -23.55 -8.98 -30.69
C ARG A 260 -24.78 -9.54 -31.40
N ARG A 261 -25.95 -9.58 -30.77
CA ARG A 261 -27.19 -10.11 -31.41
C ARG A 261 -28.22 -9.06 -31.84
N THR A 262 -27.92 -7.76 -31.71
CA THR A 262 -28.85 -6.69 -32.14
C THR A 262 -28.32 -5.80 -33.24
N ALA A 263 -27.31 -6.25 -33.99
CA ALA A 263 -26.78 -5.50 -35.14
C ALA A 263 -26.83 -6.32 -36.45
N ALA A 264 -27.80 -7.24 -36.55
CA ALA A 264 -28.08 -7.96 -37.79
C ALA A 264 -29.56 -8.40 -37.77
N ASP A 265 -30.45 -7.43 -37.93
CA ASP A 265 -31.79 -7.55 -38.55
C ASP A 265 -32.17 -6.17 -39.08
#